data_77769ac97a533f2e24e57c1f39239ec2
#
_entry.id   77769ac97a533f2e24e57c1f39239ec2
#
_cell.length_a   1.000
_cell.length_b   1.000
_cell.length_c   1.000
_cell.angle_alpha   90.00
_cell.angle_beta   90.00
_cell.angle_gamma   90.00
#
_symmetry.space_group_name_H-M   'P 1'
#
loop_
_entity.id
_entity.type
_entity.pdbx_description
1 polymer ?
#
loop_
_entity_poly.entity_id
_entity_poly.type
_entity_poly.pdbx_seq_one_letter_code
_entity_poly.pdbx_strand_id
1 'polypeptide(L)'
;MAGVISNLHSTSAKRVQGATTEARWIRYTLISIALVFLALFLIMPLVVVFVEAFSKGAEVYFAAITEPAAAHAIKLTLTAAAIAVPLNVIFGLAASWAIAKFQFRGKQLAITLIDLPFAVSPVIAGLIYMLIFGAQGLFGHWLMDHEVRIMFAVPGIVLATVFITFPFIARELIPLMQEQGKEQEEAAITLGASGWKMFFRVTLPSIKWGLLYGIILCNARAMGEFGAVSVVSGKIREKTNTMPLHIEILYNEYQFAAAFAVASLLALLALVTLVLKSALEWQAAREHELAVRTAQAQ
;
A
#
# COMPACT_ATOMS: atom_id res chain seq x y z
N MET A 1 55.11 2.64 50.13
CA MET A 1 54.50 1.46 49.57
C MET A 1 53.75 1.89 48.31
N ALA A 2 54.47 1.93 47.24
CA ALA A 2 53.90 2.26 45.91
C ALA A 2 54.07 1.03 45.02
N GLY A 3 53.03 0.71 44.27
CA GLY A 3 53.14 -0.33 43.24
C GLY A 3 52.31 -1.55 43.49
N VAL A 4 51.03 -1.54 43.06
CA VAL A 4 50.25 -2.67 42.53
C VAL A 4 48.89 -2.11 42.04
N ILE A 5 48.81 -1.34 41.00
CA ILE A 5 47.60 -1.17 40.17
C ILE A 5 48.04 -0.78 38.75
N SER A 6 48.59 -1.71 38.04
CA SER A 6 48.76 -1.58 36.60
C SER A 6 48.67 -2.96 35.97
N ASN A 7 47.49 -3.49 35.81
CA ASN A 7 47.17 -4.60 34.88
C ASN A 7 45.68 -4.92 34.95
N LEU A 8 44.84 -3.93 34.64
CA LEU A 8 43.49 -4.26 34.16
C LEU A 8 43.58 -4.34 32.64
N HIS A 9 43.79 -5.53 32.23
CA HIS A 9 43.80 -6.03 30.89
C HIS A 9 42.67 -5.44 30.06
N SER A 10 43.03 -4.90 28.92
CA SER A 10 42.20 -4.79 27.75
C SER A 10 41.66 -6.17 27.38
N THR A 11 40.59 -6.59 28.00
CA THR A 11 39.78 -7.68 27.50
C THR A 11 39.13 -7.19 26.22
N SER A 12 39.84 -7.44 25.11
CA SER A 12 39.27 -7.47 23.78
C SER A 12 37.92 -8.16 23.89
N ALA A 13 36.84 -7.41 23.74
CA ALA A 13 35.50 -7.97 23.64
C ALA A 13 35.49 -8.93 22.44
N LYS A 14 35.77 -10.20 22.68
CA LYS A 14 35.48 -11.26 21.75
C LYS A 14 34.00 -11.09 21.39
N ARG A 15 33.72 -10.65 20.16
CA ARG A 15 32.36 -10.75 19.61
C ARG A 15 31.88 -12.17 19.90
N VAL A 16 30.91 -12.30 20.76
CA VAL A 16 30.20 -13.55 21.00
C VAL A 16 29.63 -13.92 19.64
N GLN A 17 30.31 -14.80 18.92
CA GLN A 17 29.74 -15.45 17.75
C GLN A 17 28.55 -16.21 18.28
N GLY A 18 27.35 -15.80 17.88
CA GLY A 18 26.13 -16.47 18.27
C GLY A 18 26.27 -17.97 17.99
N ALA A 19 25.76 -18.78 18.91
CA ALA A 19 25.80 -20.24 18.84
C ALA A 19 25.14 -20.86 17.58
N THR A 20 24.60 -20.02 16.69
CA THR A 20 23.93 -20.36 15.44
C THR A 20 24.70 -19.87 14.19
N THR A 21 26.05 -19.92 14.22
CA THR A 21 26.82 -19.62 13.01
C THR A 21 26.82 -20.85 12.11
N GLU A 22 25.83 -20.91 11.22
CA GLU A 22 25.73 -21.93 10.17
C GLU A 22 27.02 -21.95 9.31
N ALA A 23 27.39 -23.15 8.82
CA ALA A 23 28.54 -23.31 7.94
C ALA A 23 28.37 -22.39 6.70
N ARG A 24 29.44 -21.69 6.30
CA ARG A 24 29.43 -20.69 5.22
C ARG A 24 28.79 -21.20 3.93
N TRP A 25 29.02 -22.47 3.60
CA TRP A 25 28.46 -23.09 2.41
C TRP A 25 26.93 -23.21 2.48
N ILE A 26 26.34 -23.55 3.64
CA ILE A 26 24.88 -23.60 3.86
C ILE A 26 24.28 -22.22 3.64
N ARG A 27 24.89 -21.20 4.23
CA ARG A 27 24.44 -19.81 4.07
C ARG A 27 24.45 -19.37 2.60
N TYR A 28 25.55 -19.63 1.86
CA TYR A 28 25.62 -19.26 0.45
C TYR A 28 24.65 -20.07 -0.40
N THR A 29 24.47 -21.35 -0.13
CA THR A 29 23.47 -22.18 -0.82
C THR A 29 22.05 -21.65 -0.62
N LEU A 30 21.66 -21.34 0.63
CA LEU A 30 20.33 -20.77 0.91
C LEU A 30 20.12 -19.41 0.24
N ILE A 31 21.13 -18.53 0.30
CA ILE A 31 21.07 -17.22 -0.39
C ILE A 31 20.95 -17.42 -1.91
N SER A 32 21.73 -18.33 -2.50
CA SER A 32 21.69 -18.62 -3.94
C SER A 32 20.31 -19.15 -4.35
N ILE A 33 19.74 -20.08 -3.61
CA ILE A 33 18.39 -20.62 -3.87
C ILE A 33 17.36 -19.47 -3.81
N ALA A 34 17.42 -18.63 -2.78
CA ALA A 34 16.51 -17.49 -2.65
C ALA A 34 16.65 -16.49 -3.81
N LEU A 35 17.89 -16.16 -4.20
CA LEU A 35 18.15 -15.24 -5.31
C LEU A 35 17.71 -15.82 -6.66
N VAL A 36 17.96 -17.11 -6.91
CA VAL A 36 17.50 -17.78 -8.13
C VAL A 36 15.97 -17.82 -8.19
N PHE A 37 15.31 -18.12 -7.06
CA PHE A 37 13.86 -18.09 -6.98
C PHE A 37 13.31 -16.68 -7.28
N LEU A 38 13.86 -15.65 -6.65
CA LEU A 38 13.46 -14.26 -6.90
C LEU A 38 13.72 -13.84 -8.36
N ALA A 39 14.86 -14.21 -8.92
CA ALA A 39 15.18 -13.91 -10.32
C ALA A 39 14.20 -14.58 -11.28
N LEU A 40 13.88 -15.85 -11.06
CA LEU A 40 13.03 -16.63 -11.95
C LEU A 40 11.55 -16.22 -11.84
N PHE A 41 11.04 -16.01 -10.63
CA PHE A 41 9.61 -15.81 -10.40
C PHE A 41 9.19 -14.33 -10.31
N LEU A 42 10.13 -13.41 -10.03
CA LEU A 42 9.84 -11.99 -9.91
C LEU A 42 10.45 -11.17 -11.05
N ILE A 43 11.76 -11.32 -11.28
CA ILE A 43 12.46 -10.47 -12.26
C ILE A 43 12.15 -10.93 -13.68
N MET A 44 12.19 -12.24 -13.96
CA MET A 44 11.96 -12.76 -15.30
C MET A 44 10.58 -12.37 -15.89
N PRO A 45 9.44 -12.56 -15.19
CA PRO A 45 8.15 -12.12 -15.69
C PRO A 45 8.09 -10.60 -15.93
N LEU A 46 8.71 -9.81 -15.05
CA LEU A 46 8.79 -8.36 -15.23
C LEU A 46 9.56 -7.99 -16.50
N VAL A 47 10.72 -8.62 -16.73
CA VAL A 47 11.51 -8.41 -17.94
C VAL A 47 10.71 -8.80 -19.20
N VAL A 48 9.98 -9.93 -19.16
CA VAL A 48 9.14 -10.38 -20.29
C VAL A 48 8.09 -9.35 -20.63
N VAL A 49 7.44 -8.71 -19.63
CA VAL A 49 6.46 -7.63 -19.89
C VAL A 49 7.10 -6.50 -20.71
N PHE A 50 8.31 -6.06 -20.36
CA PHE A 50 8.99 -5.00 -21.10
C PHE A 50 9.48 -5.45 -22.49
N VAL A 51 10.00 -6.67 -22.60
CA VAL A 51 10.44 -7.22 -23.89
C VAL A 51 9.27 -7.32 -24.87
N GLU A 52 8.15 -7.85 -24.42
CA GLU A 52 6.92 -7.95 -25.23
C GLU A 52 6.32 -6.59 -25.57
N ALA A 53 6.37 -5.63 -24.62
CA ALA A 53 5.90 -4.28 -24.86
C ALA A 53 6.65 -3.58 -26.01
N PHE A 54 7.95 -3.85 -26.18
CA PHE A 54 8.78 -3.28 -27.24
C PHE A 54 9.00 -4.22 -28.44
N SER A 55 8.36 -5.38 -28.47
CA SER A 55 8.55 -6.41 -29.51
C SER A 55 8.25 -5.92 -30.92
N LYS A 56 7.33 -4.96 -31.08
CA LYS A 56 6.96 -4.32 -32.36
C LYS A 56 7.58 -2.94 -32.58
N GLY A 57 8.54 -2.56 -31.73
CA GLY A 57 9.24 -1.27 -31.80
C GLY A 57 8.61 -0.18 -30.94
N ALA A 58 9.41 0.88 -30.71
CA ALA A 58 9.01 2.00 -29.85
C ALA A 58 7.82 2.80 -30.40
N GLU A 59 7.70 2.92 -31.72
CA GLU A 59 6.59 3.64 -32.36
C GLU A 59 5.24 3.00 -32.01
N VAL A 60 5.14 1.67 -32.11
CA VAL A 60 3.93 0.92 -31.76
C VAL A 60 3.65 1.00 -30.26
N TYR A 61 4.68 0.99 -29.43
CA TYR A 61 4.57 1.18 -27.99
C TYR A 61 3.92 2.53 -27.64
N PHE A 62 4.44 3.63 -28.17
CA PHE A 62 3.88 4.95 -27.90
C PHE A 62 2.49 5.15 -28.51
N ALA A 63 2.23 4.60 -29.70
CA ALA A 63 0.90 4.62 -30.30
C ALA A 63 -0.13 3.90 -29.42
N ALA A 64 0.22 2.75 -28.85
CA ALA A 64 -0.67 2.00 -27.97
C ALA A 64 -1.02 2.74 -26.66
N ILE A 65 -0.07 3.45 -26.06
CA ILE A 65 -0.30 4.21 -24.82
C ILE A 65 -1.09 5.50 -25.09
N THR A 66 -0.89 6.12 -26.26
CA THR A 66 -1.57 7.37 -26.63
C THR A 66 -2.93 7.15 -27.27
N GLU A 67 -3.31 5.91 -27.56
CA GLU A 67 -4.65 5.57 -28.03
C GLU A 67 -5.72 6.13 -27.08
N PRO A 68 -6.82 6.72 -27.59
CA PRO A 68 -7.85 7.35 -26.75
C PRO A 68 -8.38 6.43 -25.63
N ALA A 69 -8.61 5.15 -25.92
CA ALA A 69 -9.08 4.19 -24.94
C ALA A 69 -8.06 3.90 -23.84
N ALA A 70 -6.76 3.78 -24.20
CA ALA A 70 -5.67 3.59 -23.25
C ALA A 70 -5.46 4.85 -22.39
N ALA A 71 -5.44 6.03 -23.00
CA ALA A 71 -5.30 7.29 -22.30
C ALA A 71 -6.45 7.53 -21.31
N HIS A 72 -7.68 7.18 -21.69
CA HIS A 72 -8.84 7.23 -20.80
C HIS A 72 -8.68 6.25 -19.62
N ALA A 73 -8.25 5.02 -19.88
CA ALA A 73 -8.03 4.00 -18.85
C ALA A 73 -6.96 4.43 -17.84
N ILE A 74 -5.85 5.04 -18.32
CA ILE A 74 -4.79 5.61 -17.49
C ILE A 74 -5.37 6.72 -16.59
N LYS A 75 -6.07 7.69 -17.20
CA LYS A 75 -6.69 8.81 -16.47
C LYS A 75 -7.69 8.31 -15.41
N LEU A 76 -8.54 7.35 -15.77
CA LEU A 76 -9.52 6.80 -14.84
C LEU A 76 -8.87 6.07 -13.66
N THR A 77 -7.83 5.27 -13.91
CA THR A 77 -7.08 4.57 -12.86
C THR A 77 -6.45 5.57 -11.88
N LEU A 78 -5.79 6.60 -12.41
CA LEU A 78 -5.19 7.65 -11.58
C LEU A 78 -6.25 8.45 -10.82
N THR A 79 -7.39 8.76 -11.44
CA THR A 79 -8.50 9.46 -10.78
C THR A 79 -9.11 8.61 -9.66
N ALA A 80 -9.36 7.32 -9.92
CA ALA A 80 -9.88 6.41 -8.91
C ALA A 80 -8.92 6.30 -7.71
N ALA A 81 -7.61 6.16 -7.95
CA ALA A 81 -6.59 6.15 -6.91
C ALA A 81 -6.52 7.49 -6.17
N ALA A 82 -6.55 8.64 -6.89
CA ALA A 82 -6.50 9.97 -6.31
C ALA A 82 -7.71 10.29 -5.41
N ILE A 83 -8.84 9.62 -5.58
CA ILE A 83 -10.01 9.75 -4.70
C ILE A 83 -9.97 8.70 -3.58
N ALA A 84 -9.69 7.43 -3.94
CA ALA A 84 -9.73 6.33 -2.98
C ALA A 84 -8.65 6.44 -1.91
N VAL A 85 -7.43 6.83 -2.26
CA VAL A 85 -6.31 6.92 -1.30
C VAL A 85 -6.55 7.98 -0.23
N PRO A 86 -6.93 9.25 -0.52
CA PRO A 86 -7.26 10.22 0.51
C PRO A 86 -8.44 9.79 1.41
N LEU A 87 -9.47 9.16 0.86
CA LEU A 87 -10.57 8.61 1.66
C LEU A 87 -10.05 7.55 2.64
N ASN A 88 -9.20 6.63 2.17
CA ASN A 88 -8.59 5.63 3.01
C ASN A 88 -7.64 6.22 4.06
N VAL A 89 -6.95 7.33 3.75
CA VAL A 89 -6.14 8.06 4.73
C VAL A 89 -7.03 8.60 5.85
N ILE A 90 -8.12 9.28 5.51
CA ILE A 90 -9.02 9.87 6.50
C ILE A 90 -9.65 8.78 7.39
N PHE A 91 -10.28 7.78 6.78
CA PHE A 91 -10.97 6.73 7.53
C PHE A 91 -9.99 5.77 8.21
N GLY A 92 -8.90 5.41 7.55
CA GLY A 92 -7.86 4.53 8.11
C GLY A 92 -7.15 5.16 9.30
N LEU A 93 -6.82 6.46 9.22
CA LEU A 93 -6.22 7.20 10.33
C LEU A 93 -7.19 7.32 11.51
N ALA A 94 -8.46 7.65 11.25
CA ALA A 94 -9.48 7.75 12.29
C ALA A 94 -9.72 6.40 12.98
N ALA A 95 -9.83 5.30 12.21
CA ALA A 95 -10.00 3.95 12.74
C ALA A 95 -8.78 3.50 13.54
N SER A 96 -7.56 3.74 13.01
CA SER A 96 -6.32 3.39 13.70
C SER A 96 -6.17 4.12 15.03
N TRP A 97 -6.45 5.41 15.04
CA TRP A 97 -6.40 6.22 16.26
C TRP A 97 -7.42 5.76 17.28
N ALA A 98 -8.67 5.50 16.85
CA ALA A 98 -9.71 4.97 17.74
C ALA A 98 -9.31 3.63 18.36
N ILE A 99 -8.79 2.69 17.55
CA ILE A 99 -8.39 1.36 18.00
C ILE A 99 -7.12 1.41 18.87
N ALA A 100 -6.12 2.20 18.50
CA ALA A 100 -4.85 2.22 19.23
C ALA A 100 -4.99 2.92 20.60
N LYS A 101 -5.70 4.05 20.64
CA LYS A 101 -5.70 4.95 21.82
C LYS A 101 -6.88 4.74 22.78
N PHE A 102 -8.02 4.21 22.31
CA PHE A 102 -9.20 4.04 23.14
C PHE A 102 -9.49 2.58 23.47
N GLN A 103 -10.16 2.39 24.61
CA GLN A 103 -10.73 1.10 25.01
C GLN A 103 -12.26 1.22 24.92
N PHE A 104 -12.86 0.38 24.09
CA PHE A 104 -14.31 0.35 23.90
C PHE A 104 -14.81 -1.07 23.67
N ARG A 105 -16.10 -1.30 23.96
CA ARG A 105 -16.74 -2.60 23.69
C ARG A 105 -16.82 -2.80 22.16
N GLY A 106 -16.39 -3.97 21.69
CA GLY A 106 -16.38 -4.25 20.25
C GLY A 106 -15.07 -3.88 19.52
N LYS A 107 -14.03 -3.44 20.23
CA LYS A 107 -12.71 -3.15 19.64
C LYS A 107 -12.18 -4.32 18.81
N GLN A 108 -12.27 -5.55 19.31
CA GLN A 108 -11.82 -6.74 18.58
C GLN A 108 -12.64 -6.98 17.32
N LEU A 109 -13.96 -6.75 17.37
CA LEU A 109 -14.81 -6.83 16.20
C LEU A 109 -14.42 -5.77 15.14
N ALA A 110 -14.12 -4.54 15.57
CA ALA A 110 -13.66 -3.49 14.66
C ALA A 110 -12.34 -3.87 13.95
N ILE A 111 -11.39 -4.46 14.66
CA ILE A 111 -10.14 -4.98 14.06
C ILE A 111 -10.45 -6.07 13.04
N THR A 112 -11.32 -7.03 13.39
CA THR A 112 -11.73 -8.11 12.46
C THR A 112 -12.43 -7.55 11.22
N LEU A 113 -13.27 -6.52 11.36
CA LEU A 113 -13.94 -5.87 10.23
C LEU A 113 -12.97 -5.11 9.31
N ILE A 114 -11.91 -4.52 9.86
CA ILE A 114 -10.84 -3.90 9.08
C ILE A 114 -10.12 -4.96 8.23
N ASP A 115 -9.94 -6.16 8.77
CA ASP A 115 -9.27 -7.25 8.05
C ASP A 115 -10.17 -8.00 7.06
N LEU A 116 -11.49 -7.74 7.08
CA LEU A 116 -12.46 -8.41 6.21
C LEU A 116 -12.12 -8.37 4.72
N PRO A 117 -11.64 -7.23 4.13
CA PRO A 117 -11.28 -7.17 2.72
C PRO A 117 -10.14 -8.12 2.32
N PHE A 118 -9.28 -8.55 3.25
CA PHE A 118 -8.25 -9.56 2.97
C PHE A 118 -8.81 -10.99 2.96
N ALA A 119 -9.87 -11.24 3.70
CA ALA A 119 -10.51 -12.57 3.78
C ALA A 119 -11.50 -12.81 2.64
N VAL A 120 -12.06 -11.74 2.05
CA VAL A 120 -13.07 -11.81 0.99
C VAL A 120 -12.39 -11.67 -0.37
N SER A 121 -12.74 -12.55 -1.32
CA SER A 121 -12.28 -12.39 -2.70
C SER A 121 -12.71 -11.03 -3.25
N PRO A 122 -11.82 -10.27 -3.93
CA PRO A 122 -12.17 -8.99 -4.54
C PRO A 122 -13.38 -9.07 -5.48
N VAL A 123 -13.51 -10.16 -6.25
CA VAL A 123 -14.68 -10.38 -7.14
C VAL A 123 -15.97 -10.51 -6.34
N ILE A 124 -15.95 -11.23 -5.22
CA ILE A 124 -17.11 -11.36 -4.33
C ILE A 124 -17.46 -10.00 -3.71
N ALA A 125 -16.47 -9.22 -3.31
CA ALA A 125 -16.70 -7.85 -2.84
C ALA A 125 -17.43 -7.01 -3.91
N GLY A 126 -17.00 -7.09 -5.18
CA GLY A 126 -17.68 -6.45 -6.30
C GLY A 126 -19.14 -6.90 -6.47
N LEU A 127 -19.40 -8.20 -6.33
CA LEU A 127 -20.77 -8.76 -6.37
C LEU A 127 -21.62 -8.25 -5.20
N ILE A 128 -21.07 -8.14 -3.99
CA ILE A 128 -21.76 -7.56 -2.84
C ILE A 128 -22.19 -6.12 -3.13
N TYR A 129 -21.29 -5.30 -3.70
CA TYR A 129 -21.63 -3.95 -4.12
C TYR A 129 -22.73 -3.91 -5.17
N MET A 130 -22.72 -4.87 -6.11
CA MET A 130 -23.80 -4.99 -7.11
C MET A 130 -25.14 -5.35 -6.46
N LEU A 131 -25.16 -6.22 -5.45
CA LEU A 131 -26.37 -6.56 -4.70
C LEU A 131 -26.87 -5.40 -3.83
N ILE A 132 -26.00 -4.51 -3.39
CA ILE A 132 -26.39 -3.35 -2.59
C ILE A 132 -26.85 -2.19 -3.47
N PHE A 133 -26.08 -1.82 -4.49
CA PHE A 133 -26.25 -0.59 -5.28
C PHE A 133 -26.71 -0.84 -6.73
N GLY A 134 -26.86 -2.08 -7.16
CA GLY A 134 -27.39 -2.41 -8.48
C GLY A 134 -28.88 -2.06 -8.60
N ALA A 135 -29.40 -2.01 -9.82
CA ALA A 135 -30.80 -1.61 -10.10
C ALA A 135 -31.84 -2.44 -9.33
N GLN A 136 -31.58 -3.73 -9.13
CA GLN A 136 -32.43 -4.65 -8.35
C GLN A 136 -31.90 -4.87 -6.91
N GLY A 137 -30.88 -4.09 -6.50
CA GLY A 137 -30.25 -4.20 -5.20
C GLY A 137 -31.00 -3.46 -4.09
N LEU A 138 -30.46 -3.56 -2.87
CA LEU A 138 -31.08 -3.02 -1.65
C LEU A 138 -31.41 -1.52 -1.78
N PHE A 139 -30.51 -0.73 -2.35
CA PHE A 139 -30.70 0.71 -2.58
C PHE A 139 -31.06 1.05 -4.03
N GLY A 140 -31.31 0.05 -4.90
CA GLY A 140 -31.48 0.26 -6.32
C GLY A 140 -32.63 1.21 -6.67
N HIS A 141 -33.82 1.01 -6.11
CA HIS A 141 -34.98 1.89 -6.33
C HIS A 141 -34.71 3.32 -5.89
N TRP A 142 -34.16 3.50 -4.67
CA TRP A 142 -33.84 4.82 -4.16
C TRP A 142 -32.82 5.56 -5.04
N LEU A 143 -31.82 4.86 -5.53
CA LEU A 143 -30.79 5.41 -6.43
C LEU A 143 -31.37 5.83 -7.78
N MET A 144 -32.28 5.02 -8.32
CA MET A 144 -32.97 5.32 -9.59
C MET A 144 -33.90 6.54 -9.45
N ASP A 145 -34.64 6.64 -8.35
CA ASP A 145 -35.54 7.77 -8.08
C ASP A 145 -34.79 9.10 -7.95
N HIS A 146 -33.50 9.05 -7.50
CA HIS A 146 -32.64 10.22 -7.35
C HIS A 146 -31.64 10.40 -8.51
N GLU A 147 -31.76 9.63 -9.58
CA GLU A 147 -30.86 9.67 -10.75
C GLU A 147 -29.36 9.44 -10.42
N VAL A 148 -29.07 8.80 -9.27
CA VAL A 148 -27.68 8.52 -8.81
C VAL A 148 -27.22 7.19 -9.40
N ARG A 149 -26.17 7.22 -10.22
CA ARG A 149 -25.56 6.03 -10.81
C ARG A 149 -24.26 5.69 -10.06
N ILE A 150 -24.29 4.59 -9.30
CA ILE A 150 -23.11 4.05 -8.62
C ILE A 150 -22.50 2.91 -9.44
N MET A 151 -23.30 1.92 -9.80
CA MET A 151 -22.83 0.81 -10.60
C MET A 151 -22.59 1.22 -12.05
N PHE A 152 -21.59 0.61 -12.68
CA PHE A 152 -21.15 0.91 -14.03
C PHE A 152 -20.76 2.38 -14.25
N ALA A 153 -20.29 3.01 -13.18
CA ALA A 153 -19.85 4.40 -13.12
C ALA A 153 -18.62 4.57 -12.23
N VAL A 154 -17.98 5.73 -12.29
CA VAL A 154 -16.78 6.04 -11.50
C VAL A 154 -16.99 5.87 -9.98
N PRO A 155 -18.12 6.29 -9.37
CA PRO A 155 -18.34 6.07 -7.95
C PRO A 155 -18.26 4.61 -7.51
N GLY A 156 -18.77 3.66 -8.29
CA GLY A 156 -18.67 2.23 -8.01
C GLY A 156 -17.22 1.73 -8.02
N ILE A 157 -16.43 2.19 -8.98
CA ILE A 157 -15.00 1.88 -9.06
C ILE A 157 -14.27 2.41 -7.81
N VAL A 158 -14.54 3.66 -7.42
CA VAL A 158 -13.93 4.27 -6.23
C VAL A 158 -14.32 3.52 -4.96
N LEU A 159 -15.61 3.21 -4.76
CA LEU A 159 -16.09 2.47 -3.58
C LEU A 159 -15.46 1.09 -3.47
N ALA A 160 -15.40 0.34 -4.57
CA ALA A 160 -14.75 -0.96 -4.61
C ALA A 160 -13.25 -0.85 -4.29
N THR A 161 -12.57 0.14 -4.86
CA THR A 161 -11.15 0.39 -4.58
C THR A 161 -10.92 0.78 -3.13
N VAL A 162 -11.73 1.69 -2.55
CA VAL A 162 -11.68 2.08 -1.14
C VAL A 162 -11.80 0.86 -0.24
N PHE A 163 -12.80 0.01 -0.46
CA PHE A 163 -13.02 -1.18 0.35
C PHE A 163 -11.82 -2.13 0.34
N ILE A 164 -11.29 -2.45 -0.84
CA ILE A 164 -10.16 -3.39 -0.97
C ILE A 164 -8.87 -2.82 -0.38
N THR A 165 -8.68 -1.49 -0.45
CA THR A 165 -7.42 -0.85 -0.05
C THR A 165 -7.46 -0.20 1.34
N PHE A 166 -8.63 -0.13 1.99
CA PHE A 166 -8.79 0.42 3.34
C PHE A 166 -7.87 -0.22 4.40
N PRO A 167 -7.70 -1.55 4.44
CA PRO A 167 -6.87 -2.18 5.47
C PRO A 167 -5.40 -1.76 5.46
N PHE A 168 -4.86 -1.34 4.32
CA PHE A 168 -3.42 -1.06 4.18
C PHE A 168 -2.95 0.06 5.12
N ILE A 169 -3.73 1.12 5.26
CA ILE A 169 -3.40 2.23 6.17
C ILE A 169 -3.64 1.83 7.63
N ALA A 170 -4.77 1.19 7.90
CA ALA A 170 -5.12 0.82 9.26
C ALA A 170 -4.14 -0.21 9.86
N ARG A 171 -3.76 -1.23 9.10
CA ARG A 171 -2.82 -2.27 9.54
C ARG A 171 -1.41 -1.74 9.79
N GLU A 172 -1.01 -0.70 9.08
CA GLU A 172 0.28 -0.06 9.29
C GLU A 172 0.27 0.82 10.55
N LEU A 173 -0.80 1.59 10.73
CA LEU A 173 -0.85 2.58 11.81
C LEU A 173 -1.24 2.01 13.17
N ILE A 174 -2.11 0.98 13.24
CA ILE A 174 -2.57 0.41 14.51
C ILE A 174 -1.39 -0.07 15.39
N PRO A 175 -0.50 -0.98 14.91
CA PRO A 175 0.62 -1.44 15.72
C PRO A 175 1.60 -0.31 16.06
N LEU A 176 1.89 0.57 15.11
CA LEU A 176 2.77 1.72 15.32
C LEU A 176 2.26 2.63 16.45
N MET A 177 0.97 2.99 16.41
CA MET A 177 0.36 3.83 17.44
C MET A 177 0.25 3.10 18.80
N GLN A 178 0.10 1.78 18.80
CA GLN A 178 0.06 0.98 20.03
C GLN A 178 1.45 0.90 20.69
N GLU A 179 2.50 0.74 19.88
CA GLU A 179 3.89 0.69 20.34
C GLU A 179 4.36 2.04 20.92
N GLN A 180 3.93 3.14 20.31
CA GLN A 180 4.25 4.50 20.79
C GLN A 180 3.63 4.85 22.14
N GLY A 181 2.64 4.10 22.64
CA GLY A 181 1.96 4.41 23.91
C GLY A 181 1.13 5.71 23.87
N LYS A 182 0.84 6.26 25.04
CA LYS A 182 0.00 7.47 25.21
C LYS A 182 0.72 8.61 25.95
N GLU A 183 1.93 8.37 26.42
CA GLU A 183 2.65 9.25 27.34
C GLU A 183 2.87 10.64 26.75
N GLN A 184 3.20 10.73 25.45
CA GLN A 184 3.43 12.01 24.77
C GLN A 184 2.13 12.82 24.61
N GLU A 185 1.01 12.14 24.35
CA GLU A 185 -0.30 12.77 24.20
C GLU A 185 -0.84 13.25 25.54
N GLU A 186 -0.68 12.45 26.60
CA GLU A 186 -1.06 12.81 27.97
C GLU A 186 -0.24 13.99 28.49
N ALA A 187 1.08 14.00 28.22
CA ALA A 187 1.93 15.15 28.54
C ALA A 187 1.49 16.42 27.79
N ALA A 188 1.14 16.32 26.53
CA ALA A 188 0.65 17.48 25.77
C ALA A 188 -0.68 18.05 26.34
N ILE A 189 -1.59 17.17 26.76
CA ILE A 189 -2.86 17.58 27.37
C ILE A 189 -2.63 18.23 28.73
N THR A 190 -1.75 17.68 29.57
CA THR A 190 -1.38 18.27 30.88
C THR A 190 -0.74 19.65 30.74
N LEU A 191 -0.04 19.92 29.66
CA LEU A 191 0.50 21.22 29.28
C LEU A 191 -0.53 22.17 28.65
N GLY A 192 -1.83 21.79 28.63
CA GLY A 192 -2.94 22.63 28.15
C GLY A 192 -3.19 22.58 26.65
N ALA A 193 -2.69 21.56 25.93
CA ALA A 193 -3.01 21.39 24.52
C ALA A 193 -4.46 20.90 24.36
N SER A 194 -5.22 21.52 23.44
CA SER A 194 -6.51 20.97 23.01
C SER A 194 -6.32 19.67 22.22
N GLY A 195 -7.35 18.82 22.15
CA GLY A 195 -7.28 17.53 21.41
C GLY A 195 -6.83 17.68 19.95
N TRP A 196 -7.32 18.69 19.22
CA TRP A 196 -6.87 18.99 17.86
C TRP A 196 -5.40 19.41 17.80
N LYS A 197 -4.97 20.27 18.75
CA LYS A 197 -3.57 20.73 18.81
C LYS A 197 -2.62 19.58 19.15
N MET A 198 -3.02 18.70 20.08
CA MET A 198 -2.31 17.47 20.41
C MET A 198 -2.19 16.55 19.18
N PHE A 199 -3.32 16.29 18.49
CA PHE A 199 -3.33 15.43 17.30
C PHE A 199 -2.38 15.94 16.21
N PHE A 200 -2.49 17.22 15.79
CA PHE A 200 -1.67 17.73 14.69
C PHE A 200 -0.22 18.01 15.07
N ARG A 201 0.10 18.27 16.32
CA ARG A 201 1.47 18.60 16.77
C ARG A 201 2.23 17.46 17.43
N VAL A 202 1.52 16.44 17.91
CA VAL A 202 2.13 15.30 18.60
C VAL A 202 1.85 14.01 17.85
N THR A 203 0.57 13.60 17.76
CA THR A 203 0.21 12.30 17.18
C THR A 203 0.58 12.19 15.70
N LEU A 204 0.18 13.14 14.86
CA LEU A 204 0.41 13.07 13.42
C LEU A 204 1.92 13.12 13.05
N PRO A 205 2.75 13.99 13.64
CA PRO A 205 4.18 13.97 13.38
C PRO A 205 4.88 12.68 13.85
N SER A 206 4.43 12.08 14.95
CA SER A 206 5.05 10.86 15.49
C SER A 206 4.79 9.64 14.60
N ILE A 207 3.66 9.61 13.89
CA ILE A 207 3.30 8.50 12.98
C ILE A 207 3.59 8.81 11.49
N LYS A 208 4.18 9.96 11.18
CA LYS A 208 4.34 10.46 9.79
C LYS A 208 4.92 9.42 8.85
N TRP A 209 5.94 8.68 9.27
CA TRP A 209 6.63 7.70 8.42
C TRP A 209 5.76 6.45 8.15
N GLY A 210 5.08 5.93 9.17
CA GLY A 210 4.14 4.83 9.00
C GLY A 210 2.93 5.24 8.14
N LEU A 211 2.43 6.47 8.32
CA LEU A 211 1.36 6.99 7.48
C LEU A 211 1.78 7.11 6.02
N LEU A 212 2.94 7.68 5.73
CA LEU A 212 3.47 7.78 4.37
C LEU A 212 3.68 6.39 3.74
N TYR A 213 4.20 5.44 4.52
CA TYR A 213 4.34 4.06 4.08
C TYR A 213 2.98 3.42 3.74
N GLY A 214 2.01 3.54 4.62
CA GLY A 214 0.64 3.06 4.39
C GLY A 214 -0.01 3.70 3.15
N ILE A 215 0.21 5.00 2.92
CA ILE A 215 -0.26 5.71 1.72
C ILE A 215 0.34 5.11 0.45
N ILE A 216 1.65 4.87 0.42
CA ILE A 216 2.33 4.29 -0.75
C ILE A 216 1.82 2.89 -1.06
N LEU A 217 1.66 2.03 -0.04
CA LEU A 217 1.11 0.69 -0.22
C LEU A 217 -0.34 0.73 -0.71
N CYS A 218 -1.16 1.58 -0.10
CA CYS A 218 -2.55 1.79 -0.50
C CYS A 218 -2.64 2.26 -1.96
N ASN A 219 -1.81 3.22 -2.37
CA ASN A 219 -1.78 3.73 -3.74
C ASN A 219 -1.34 2.67 -4.75
N ALA A 220 -0.27 1.92 -4.47
CA ALA A 220 0.18 0.83 -5.33
C ALA A 220 -0.92 -0.22 -5.53
N ARG A 221 -1.61 -0.59 -4.44
CA ARG A 221 -2.71 -1.54 -4.48
C ARG A 221 -3.95 -1.00 -5.21
N ALA A 222 -4.26 0.28 -5.03
CA ALA A 222 -5.41 0.94 -5.69
C ALA A 222 -5.25 0.99 -7.21
N MET A 223 -4.05 1.32 -7.71
CA MET A 223 -3.77 1.38 -9.15
C MET A 223 -3.85 0.02 -9.83
N GLY A 224 -3.50 -1.06 -9.12
CA GLY A 224 -3.56 -2.44 -9.63
C GLY A 224 -4.88 -3.16 -9.34
N GLU A 225 -5.94 -2.48 -8.89
CA GLU A 225 -7.20 -3.15 -8.57
C GLU A 225 -7.89 -3.63 -9.84
N PHE A 226 -8.16 -4.93 -9.86
CA PHE A 226 -8.79 -5.61 -10.98
C PHE A 226 -10.07 -6.34 -10.55
N GLY A 227 -10.00 -7.17 -9.52
CA GLY A 227 -11.06 -8.12 -9.18
C GLY A 227 -12.42 -7.49 -8.87
N ALA A 228 -12.48 -6.56 -7.92
CA ALA A 228 -13.73 -5.88 -7.56
C ALA A 228 -14.17 -4.93 -8.67
N VAL A 229 -13.21 -4.20 -9.26
CA VAL A 229 -13.48 -3.24 -10.33
C VAL A 229 -14.01 -3.94 -11.59
N SER A 230 -13.59 -5.15 -11.91
CA SER A 230 -14.10 -5.90 -13.07
C SER A 230 -15.60 -6.17 -13.01
N VAL A 231 -16.16 -6.27 -11.81
CA VAL A 231 -17.59 -6.48 -11.58
C VAL A 231 -18.36 -5.17 -11.60
N VAL A 232 -17.88 -4.16 -10.85
CA VAL A 232 -18.64 -2.91 -10.64
C VAL A 232 -18.55 -1.92 -11.79
N SER A 233 -17.51 -2.04 -12.64
CA SER A 233 -17.26 -1.07 -13.73
C SER A 233 -18.11 -1.34 -14.99
N GLY A 234 -18.48 -2.61 -15.23
CA GLY A 234 -19.13 -3.02 -16.47
C GLY A 234 -18.21 -2.98 -17.70
N LYS A 235 -16.92 -2.71 -17.54
CA LYS A 235 -15.86 -2.71 -18.58
C LYS A 235 -16.18 -1.86 -19.82
N ILE A 236 -16.86 -0.72 -19.65
CA ILE A 236 -17.26 0.16 -20.75
C ILE A 236 -16.03 0.95 -21.20
N ARG A 237 -15.61 0.76 -22.46
CA ARG A 237 -14.47 1.50 -23.05
C ARG A 237 -14.71 3.01 -22.99
N GLU A 238 -13.67 3.76 -22.75
CA GLU A 238 -13.67 5.23 -22.66
C GLU A 238 -14.61 5.81 -21.58
N LYS A 239 -15.17 4.96 -20.67
CA LYS A 239 -16.02 5.42 -19.56
C LYS A 239 -15.62 4.84 -18.22
N THR A 240 -15.61 3.52 -18.10
CA THR A 240 -15.39 2.84 -16.81
C THR A 240 -14.30 1.78 -16.88
N ASN A 241 -13.50 1.79 -17.93
CA ASN A 241 -12.43 0.84 -18.15
C ASN A 241 -11.13 1.37 -17.53
N THR A 242 -10.64 0.72 -16.46
CA THR A 242 -9.35 1.03 -15.81
C THR A 242 -8.19 0.37 -16.55
N MET A 243 -6.94 0.75 -16.24
CA MET A 243 -5.75 0.15 -16.88
C MET A 243 -5.73 -1.38 -16.78
N PRO A 244 -5.93 -2.03 -15.60
CA PRO A 244 -5.93 -3.48 -15.53
C PRO A 244 -7.02 -4.13 -16.39
N LEU A 245 -8.20 -3.53 -16.48
CA LEU A 245 -9.28 -4.01 -17.33
C LEU A 245 -8.99 -3.78 -18.81
N HIS A 246 -8.34 -2.69 -19.17
CA HIS A 246 -7.94 -2.40 -20.54
C HIS A 246 -6.90 -3.39 -21.04
N ILE A 247 -5.93 -3.74 -20.18
CA ILE A 247 -4.94 -4.80 -20.46
C ILE A 247 -5.65 -6.13 -20.77
N GLU A 248 -6.62 -6.52 -19.94
CA GLU A 248 -7.41 -7.74 -20.15
C GLU A 248 -8.14 -7.72 -21.50
N ILE A 249 -8.75 -6.59 -21.86
CA ILE A 249 -9.49 -6.45 -23.13
C ILE A 249 -8.52 -6.59 -24.31
N LEU A 250 -7.41 -5.85 -24.31
CA LEU A 250 -6.39 -5.93 -25.36
C LEU A 250 -5.82 -7.34 -25.51
N TYR A 251 -5.58 -8.01 -24.39
CA TYR A 251 -5.07 -9.38 -24.39
C TYR A 251 -6.08 -10.36 -25.02
N ASN A 252 -7.37 -10.25 -24.66
CA ASN A 252 -8.43 -11.07 -25.21
C ASN A 252 -8.71 -10.79 -26.70
N GLU A 253 -8.34 -9.60 -27.18
CA GLU A 253 -8.41 -9.22 -28.60
C GLU A 253 -7.15 -9.58 -29.39
N TYR A 254 -6.22 -10.33 -28.79
CA TYR A 254 -4.93 -10.73 -29.37
C TYR A 254 -4.02 -9.55 -29.74
N GLN A 255 -4.24 -8.38 -29.14
CA GLN A 255 -3.38 -7.20 -29.29
C GLN A 255 -2.26 -7.21 -28.24
N PHE A 256 -1.45 -8.26 -28.23
CA PHE A 256 -0.46 -8.52 -27.16
C PHE A 256 0.53 -7.38 -26.96
N ALA A 257 1.09 -6.82 -28.04
CA ALA A 257 2.05 -5.71 -27.92
C ALA A 257 1.43 -4.48 -27.24
N ALA A 258 0.16 -4.15 -27.56
CA ALA A 258 -0.56 -3.04 -26.91
C ALA A 258 -0.90 -3.38 -25.44
N ALA A 259 -1.35 -4.61 -25.17
CA ALA A 259 -1.62 -5.07 -23.82
C ALA A 259 -0.36 -4.95 -22.93
N PHE A 260 0.79 -5.43 -23.41
CA PHE A 260 2.06 -5.35 -22.69
C PHE A 260 2.60 -3.92 -22.61
N ALA A 261 2.33 -3.04 -23.57
CA ALA A 261 2.67 -1.62 -23.49
C ALA A 261 1.95 -0.96 -22.30
N VAL A 262 0.64 -1.14 -22.18
CA VAL A 262 -0.13 -0.61 -21.01
C VAL A 262 0.27 -1.31 -19.71
N ALA A 263 0.54 -2.62 -19.73
CA ALA A 263 1.00 -3.37 -18.56
C ALA A 263 2.38 -2.89 -18.08
N SER A 264 3.30 -2.57 -18.99
CA SER A 264 4.63 -2.03 -18.64
C SER A 264 4.54 -0.66 -17.98
N LEU A 265 3.58 0.19 -18.40
CA LEU A 265 3.33 1.47 -17.74
C LEU A 265 2.80 1.27 -16.32
N LEU A 266 1.89 0.33 -16.10
CA LEU A 266 1.40 -0.01 -14.76
C LEU A 266 2.53 -0.57 -13.88
N ALA A 267 3.40 -1.42 -14.45
CA ALA A 267 4.59 -1.94 -13.77
C ALA A 267 5.58 -0.82 -13.42
N LEU A 268 5.79 0.17 -14.31
CA LEU A 268 6.62 1.35 -14.02
C LEU A 268 6.04 2.17 -12.86
N LEU A 269 4.74 2.40 -12.83
CA LEU A 269 4.08 3.08 -11.71
C LEU A 269 4.29 2.32 -10.39
N ALA A 270 4.18 0.98 -10.42
CA ALA A 270 4.46 0.15 -9.25
C ALA A 270 5.94 0.22 -8.83
N LEU A 271 6.89 0.21 -9.77
CA LEU A 271 8.32 0.38 -9.47
C LEU A 271 8.61 1.76 -8.87
N VAL A 272 8.02 2.83 -9.39
CA VAL A 272 8.16 4.18 -8.81
C VAL A 272 7.66 4.20 -7.38
N THR A 273 6.51 3.60 -7.08
CA THR A 273 5.99 3.52 -5.70
C THR A 273 6.92 2.72 -4.78
N LEU A 274 7.55 1.67 -5.29
CA LEU A 274 8.52 0.86 -4.56
C LEU A 274 9.82 1.64 -4.25
N VAL A 275 10.31 2.41 -5.20
CA VAL A 275 11.47 3.30 -5.02
C VAL A 275 11.16 4.38 -3.99
N LEU A 276 9.97 5.02 -4.08
CA LEU A 276 9.54 6.00 -3.09
C LEU A 276 9.44 5.39 -1.69
N LYS A 277 8.88 4.18 -1.58
CA LYS A 277 8.83 3.41 -0.33
C LYS A 277 10.23 3.23 0.27
N SER A 278 11.16 2.70 -0.53
CA SER A 278 12.54 2.45 -0.09
C SER A 278 13.27 3.73 0.33
N ALA A 279 13.04 4.84 -0.39
CA ALA A 279 13.59 6.14 -0.03
C ALA A 279 13.05 6.66 1.31
N LEU A 280 11.75 6.48 1.58
CA LEU A 280 11.14 6.84 2.86
C LEU A 280 11.67 5.99 4.02
N GLU A 281 11.81 4.69 3.84
CA GLU A 281 12.39 3.80 4.84
C GLU A 281 13.81 4.21 5.21
N TRP A 282 14.62 4.56 4.20
CA TRP A 282 15.98 5.05 4.42
C TRP A 282 16.01 6.37 5.18
N GLN A 283 15.11 7.32 4.87
CA GLN A 283 15.00 8.59 5.59
C GLN A 283 14.54 8.37 7.03
N ALA A 284 13.56 7.52 7.27
CA ALA A 284 13.06 7.18 8.59
C ALA A 284 14.16 6.55 9.47
N ALA A 285 14.91 5.59 8.92
CA ALA A 285 16.05 4.97 9.62
C ALA A 285 17.12 6.00 9.98
N ARG A 286 17.41 6.93 9.10
CA ARG A 286 18.40 7.98 9.30
C ARG A 286 17.99 8.97 10.41
N GLU A 287 16.71 9.39 10.44
CA GLU A 287 16.19 10.23 11.53
C GLU A 287 16.29 9.53 12.90
N HIS A 288 15.97 8.23 12.92
CA HIS A 288 16.07 7.44 14.15
C HIS A 288 17.52 7.33 14.67
N GLU A 289 18.48 7.05 13.78
CA GLU A 289 19.90 7.00 14.15
C GLU A 289 20.41 8.35 14.70
N LEU A 290 20.00 9.46 14.08
CA LEU A 290 20.39 10.80 14.53
C LEU A 290 19.80 11.10 15.91
N ALA A 291 18.53 10.75 16.16
CA ALA A 291 17.88 10.94 17.44
C ALA A 291 18.59 10.14 18.56
N VAL A 292 18.95 8.88 18.30
CA VAL A 292 19.70 8.04 19.27
C VAL A 292 21.07 8.61 19.56
N ARG A 293 21.82 9.07 18.55
CA ARG A 293 23.14 9.69 18.73
C ARG A 293 23.05 10.97 19.56
N THR A 294 22.03 11.80 19.34
CA THR A 294 21.84 13.05 20.09
C THR A 294 21.49 12.76 21.55
N ALA A 295 20.68 11.74 21.82
CA ALA A 295 20.34 11.31 23.18
C ALA A 295 21.55 10.72 23.96
N GLN A 296 22.51 10.11 23.25
CA GLN A 296 23.73 9.56 23.86
C GLN A 296 24.79 10.63 24.10
N ALA A 297 24.69 11.81 23.50
CA ALA A 297 25.65 12.93 23.64
C ALA A 297 25.26 13.93 24.74
N GLN A 298 24.07 13.78 25.33
CA GLN A 298 23.58 14.54 26.51
C GLN A 298 23.78 13.73 27.80
#